data_91bdda965c9f31ff0c62528ebc55c374
#
_entry.id   91bdda965c9f31ff0c62528ebc55c374
#
_cell.length_a   1.000
_cell.length_b   1.000
_cell.length_c   1.000
_cell.angle_alpha   90.00
_cell.angle_beta   90.00
_cell.angle_gamma   90.00
#
_symmetry.space_group_name_H-M   'P 1'
#
loop_
_entity.id
_entity.type
_entity.pdbx_description
1 polymer ?
#
loop_
_entity_poly.entity_id
_entity_poly.type
_entity_poly.pdbx_seq_one_letter_code
_entity_poly.pdbx_strand_id
1 'polypeptide(L)'
;TLYLTDPTGQTDGLYAFRLRFFPSNSLSIWSWLINSNQDTISFGGRAELSSSFGEFGFTFHSDPSKMPQQLGQSGLMISDPHQRFALDIRHDGFIGSWMESALITSRHSDITMITIGADYTLPISNGLLIMTESMFIKNRNADDQMFTAFMAMLPLGMVHSTMFIAQFDWQEDRVYSYFRWSATYDKFSLNLLLSQSPKRKEYGLPVEAFPKSVAGFGTGIQFMFIYNH
;
A
#
# COMPACT_ATOMS: atom_id res chain seq x y z
N THR A 1 -2.18 -10.63 14.47
CA THR A 1 -3.56 -11.16 14.28
C THR A 1 -4.48 -10.24 15.05
N LEU A 2 -5.43 -9.57 14.38
CA LEU A 2 -6.46 -8.75 15.03
C LEU A 2 -7.50 -9.74 15.58
N TYR A 3 -7.60 -9.86 16.88
CA TYR A 3 -8.68 -10.64 17.50
C TYR A 3 -9.96 -9.80 17.43
N LEU A 4 -10.90 -10.21 16.62
CA LEU A 4 -12.23 -9.59 16.49
C LEU A 4 -13.02 -9.55 17.82
N THR A 5 -12.56 -10.29 18.83
CA THR A 5 -13.16 -10.37 20.16
C THR A 5 -12.47 -9.48 21.21
N ASP A 6 -11.36 -8.83 20.83
CA ASP A 6 -10.69 -7.91 21.74
C ASP A 6 -11.35 -6.52 21.68
N PRO A 7 -12.03 -6.07 22.74
CA PRO A 7 -12.69 -4.77 22.77
C PRO A 7 -11.72 -3.59 22.69
N THR A 8 -10.42 -3.80 22.92
CA THR A 8 -9.39 -2.75 22.83
C THR A 8 -8.87 -2.57 21.40
N GLY A 9 -9.11 -3.53 20.49
CA GLY A 9 -8.60 -3.52 19.12
C GLY A 9 -7.07 -3.57 19.02
N GLN A 10 -6.38 -3.96 20.10
CA GLN A 10 -4.93 -4.06 20.13
C GLN A 10 -4.48 -5.43 19.63
N THR A 11 -3.38 -5.45 18.90
CA THR A 11 -2.70 -6.69 18.52
C THR A 11 -1.77 -7.13 19.65
N ASP A 12 -1.58 -8.44 19.81
CA ASP A 12 -0.58 -8.98 20.74
C ASP A 12 0.80 -8.38 20.44
N GLY A 13 1.50 -8.00 21.50
CA GLY A 13 2.87 -7.52 21.39
C GLY A 13 3.82 -8.62 20.92
N LEU A 14 4.84 -8.24 20.15
CA LEU A 14 5.92 -9.13 19.72
C LEU A 14 7.19 -8.80 20.49
N TYR A 15 7.93 -9.83 20.90
CA TYR A 15 9.30 -9.64 21.40
C TYR A 15 10.22 -9.42 20.20
N ALA A 16 10.75 -8.19 20.07
CA ALA A 16 11.65 -7.84 19.00
C ALA A 16 12.87 -7.09 19.52
N PHE A 17 14.03 -7.43 18.99
CA PHE A 17 15.26 -6.67 19.16
C PHE A 17 15.58 -5.98 17.84
N ARG A 18 15.88 -4.68 17.87
CA ARG A 18 16.26 -3.90 16.71
C ARG A 18 17.51 -3.09 16.99
N LEU A 19 18.47 -3.15 16.08
CA LEU A 19 19.67 -2.34 16.09
C LEU A 19 19.67 -1.43 14.87
N ARG A 20 20.03 -0.18 15.04
CA ARG A 20 20.26 0.77 13.95
C ARG A 20 21.65 1.36 14.09
N PHE A 21 22.41 1.34 13.00
CA PHE A 21 23.77 1.82 12.92
C PHE A 21 23.88 2.83 11.76
N PHE A 22 24.65 3.90 11.96
CA PHE A 22 24.86 4.98 11.01
C PHE A 22 26.35 5.10 10.69
N PRO A 23 26.86 4.38 9.68
CA PRO A 23 28.25 4.46 9.28
C PRO A 23 28.66 5.86 8.76
N SER A 24 27.69 6.56 8.15
CA SER A 24 27.85 7.93 7.67
C SER A 24 26.50 8.66 7.70
N ASN A 25 26.51 9.96 7.38
CA ASN A 25 25.27 10.76 7.28
C ASN A 25 24.36 10.31 6.13
N SER A 26 24.92 9.61 5.14
CA SER A 26 24.19 9.12 3.96
C SER A 26 23.88 7.64 3.99
N LEU A 27 24.39 6.88 4.96
CA LEU A 27 24.19 5.44 5.06
C LEU A 27 23.65 5.06 6.42
N SER A 28 22.49 4.37 6.44
CA SER A 28 21.96 3.73 7.63
C SER A 28 21.77 2.23 7.43
N ILE A 29 22.09 1.45 8.45
CA ILE A 29 21.94 0.00 8.43
C ILE A 29 21.12 -0.41 9.65
N TRP A 30 20.08 -1.21 9.41
CA TRP A 30 19.19 -1.72 10.44
C TRP A 30 19.27 -3.24 10.45
N SER A 31 19.13 -3.83 11.62
CA SER A 31 18.95 -5.26 11.79
C SER A 31 17.89 -5.53 12.85
N TRP A 32 17.19 -6.63 12.72
CA TRP A 32 16.17 -7.03 13.70
C TRP A 32 16.13 -8.53 13.86
N LEU A 33 15.73 -8.92 15.07
CA LEU A 33 15.36 -10.28 15.45
C LEU A 33 13.95 -10.19 16.04
N ILE A 34 13.05 -11.04 15.60
CA ILE A 34 11.66 -11.06 16.06
C ILE A 34 11.34 -12.48 16.52
N ASN A 35 10.97 -12.61 17.78
CA ASN A 35 10.47 -13.89 18.30
C ASN A 35 8.97 -14.00 17.98
N SER A 36 8.60 -15.03 17.23
CA SER A 36 7.20 -15.30 16.92
C SER A 36 6.54 -16.10 18.04
N ASN A 37 5.20 -16.03 18.14
CA ASN A 37 4.42 -16.81 19.09
C ASN A 37 4.53 -18.34 18.89
N GLN A 38 5.31 -18.80 17.90
CA GLN A 38 5.56 -20.24 17.59
C GLN A 38 6.98 -20.69 17.97
N ASP A 39 7.65 -20.01 18.89
CA ASP A 39 9.05 -20.27 19.26
C ASP A 39 10.02 -20.26 18.07
N THR A 40 9.68 -19.50 17.02
CA THR A 40 10.54 -19.30 15.87
C THR A 40 11.09 -17.88 15.87
N ILE A 41 12.35 -17.74 15.45
CA ILE A 41 13.02 -16.44 15.35
C ILE A 41 13.12 -16.08 13.88
N SER A 42 12.44 -15.00 13.49
CA SER A 42 12.67 -14.35 12.21
C SER A 42 13.74 -13.26 12.36
N PHE A 43 14.51 -13.05 11.31
CA PHE A 43 15.55 -12.03 11.30
C PHE A 43 15.66 -11.32 9.96
N GLY A 44 16.23 -10.15 10.01
CA GLY A 44 16.41 -9.36 8.79
C GLY A 44 17.26 -8.13 9.00
N GLY A 45 17.42 -7.40 7.91
CA GLY A 45 18.14 -6.14 7.90
C GLY A 45 17.74 -5.28 6.72
N ARG A 46 18.05 -3.99 6.83
CA ARG A 46 17.85 -2.98 5.79
C ARG A 46 19.06 -2.06 5.74
N ALA A 47 19.55 -1.79 4.54
CA ALA A 47 20.51 -0.74 4.26
C ALA A 47 19.83 0.37 3.45
N GLU A 48 20.03 1.61 3.85
CA GLU A 48 19.51 2.80 3.17
C GLU A 48 20.67 3.73 2.84
N LEU A 49 20.75 4.10 1.58
CA LEU A 49 21.76 5.03 1.06
C LEU A 49 21.04 6.25 0.47
N SER A 50 21.34 7.43 1.01
CA SER A 50 20.93 8.72 0.45
C SER A 50 22.07 9.34 -0.33
N SER A 51 21.82 9.74 -1.56
CA SER A 51 22.79 10.40 -2.46
C SER A 51 22.16 11.62 -3.12
N SER A 52 22.96 12.41 -3.82
CA SER A 52 22.47 13.53 -4.64
C SER A 52 21.57 13.07 -5.81
N PHE A 53 21.66 11.81 -6.19
CA PHE A 53 20.82 11.23 -7.25
C PHE A 53 19.48 10.71 -6.72
N GLY A 54 19.41 10.32 -5.44
CA GLY A 54 18.19 9.77 -4.84
C GLY A 54 18.49 8.89 -3.64
N GLU A 55 17.44 8.24 -3.17
CA GLU A 55 17.46 7.32 -2.05
C GLU A 55 17.34 5.88 -2.54
N PHE A 56 18.14 5.00 -1.95
CA PHE A 56 18.20 3.57 -2.29
C PHE A 56 18.03 2.77 -1.00
N GLY A 57 17.12 1.83 -1.01
CA GLY A 57 16.90 0.90 0.09
C GLY A 57 17.04 -0.55 -0.35
N PHE A 58 17.71 -1.36 0.44
CA PHE A 58 17.77 -2.80 0.28
C PHE A 58 17.35 -3.47 1.58
N THR A 59 16.41 -4.39 1.50
CA THR A 59 15.89 -5.13 2.66
C THR A 59 16.00 -6.63 2.43
N PHE A 60 16.45 -7.33 3.46
CA PHE A 60 16.40 -8.79 3.55
C PHE A 60 15.63 -9.19 4.82
N HIS A 61 14.80 -10.22 4.71
CA HIS A 61 14.11 -10.82 5.85
C HIS A 61 13.94 -12.31 5.65
N SER A 62 14.24 -13.08 6.69
CA SER A 62 14.02 -14.53 6.74
C SER A 62 13.01 -14.86 7.82
N ASP A 63 11.92 -15.50 7.42
CA ASP A 63 10.84 -15.92 8.31
C ASP A 63 10.66 -17.43 8.25
N PRO A 64 11.03 -18.17 9.31
CA PRO A 64 10.88 -19.63 9.39
C PRO A 64 9.46 -20.05 9.78
N SER A 65 8.54 -19.11 10.03
CA SER A 65 7.18 -19.40 10.45
C SER A 65 6.39 -20.14 9.37
N LYS A 66 5.54 -21.07 9.82
CA LYS A 66 4.58 -21.79 8.97
C LYS A 66 3.16 -21.26 9.09
N MET A 67 2.97 -20.12 9.77
CA MET A 67 1.64 -19.50 9.87
C MET A 67 1.25 -18.82 8.57
N PRO A 68 -0.02 -18.94 8.15
CA PRO A 68 -0.54 -18.16 7.04
C PRO A 68 -0.35 -16.66 7.30
N GLN A 69 0.35 -15.99 6.40
CA GLN A 69 0.58 -14.55 6.43
C GLN A 69 0.03 -13.93 5.16
N GLN A 70 -0.74 -12.86 5.32
CA GLN A 70 -1.19 -12.07 4.18
C GLN A 70 -0.09 -11.08 3.78
N LEU A 71 0.22 -11.03 2.49
CA LEU A 71 1.16 -10.10 1.91
C LEU A 71 0.47 -8.79 1.57
N GLY A 72 0.53 -7.83 2.48
CA GLY A 72 -0.08 -6.52 2.30
C GLY A 72 -1.60 -6.63 2.03
N GLN A 73 -2.08 -5.80 1.13
CA GLN A 73 -3.50 -5.78 0.70
C GLN A 73 -3.76 -6.63 -0.55
N SER A 74 -2.74 -7.29 -1.10
CA SER A 74 -2.84 -8.06 -2.35
C SER A 74 -3.71 -9.31 -2.27
N GLY A 75 -4.12 -9.74 -1.06
CA GLY A 75 -4.83 -11.00 -0.84
C GLY A 75 -3.95 -12.24 -0.98
N LEU A 76 -2.69 -12.10 -1.34
CA LEU A 76 -1.75 -13.22 -1.43
C LEU A 76 -1.41 -13.74 -0.03
N MET A 77 -1.48 -15.06 0.13
CA MET A 77 -1.19 -15.75 1.38
C MET A 77 0.07 -16.59 1.23
N ILE A 78 0.96 -16.49 2.22
CA ILE A 78 2.13 -17.37 2.36
C ILE A 78 1.99 -18.12 3.70
N SER A 79 2.17 -19.43 3.67
CA SER A 79 2.16 -20.31 4.85
C SER A 79 3.42 -21.13 5.03
N ASP A 80 4.41 -20.93 4.16
CA ASP A 80 5.70 -21.62 4.22
C ASP A 80 6.80 -20.73 4.80
N PRO A 81 7.85 -21.33 5.40
CA PRO A 81 9.09 -20.61 5.65
C PRO A 81 9.59 -19.92 4.39
N HIS A 82 9.93 -18.65 4.48
CA HIS A 82 10.27 -17.86 3.29
C HIS A 82 11.34 -16.82 3.58
N GLN A 83 11.97 -16.39 2.50
CA GLN A 83 12.90 -15.27 2.47
C GLN A 83 12.31 -14.14 1.63
N ARG A 84 12.54 -12.91 2.03
CA ARG A 84 12.11 -11.71 1.33
C ARG A 84 13.32 -10.84 1.03
N PHE A 85 13.45 -10.45 -0.21
CA PHE A 85 14.40 -9.45 -0.69
C PHE A 85 13.60 -8.29 -1.24
N ALA A 86 13.93 -7.07 -0.86
CA ALA A 86 13.28 -5.89 -1.42
C ALA A 86 14.32 -4.84 -1.79
N LEU A 87 14.07 -4.16 -2.90
CA LEU A 87 14.83 -3.02 -3.37
C LEU A 87 13.85 -1.87 -3.59
N ASP A 88 14.16 -0.71 -3.06
CA ASP A 88 13.43 0.52 -3.29
C ASP A 88 14.39 1.63 -3.74
N ILE A 89 13.93 2.41 -4.69
CA ILE A 89 14.65 3.55 -5.26
C ILE A 89 13.68 4.71 -5.34
N ARG A 90 14.11 5.87 -4.89
CA ARG A 90 13.34 7.11 -4.99
C ARG A 90 14.24 8.23 -5.52
N HIS A 91 13.75 8.93 -6.52
CA HIS A 91 14.38 10.11 -7.08
C HIS A 91 13.43 11.31 -7.01
N ASP A 92 13.85 12.36 -6.32
CA ASP A 92 13.12 13.62 -6.22
C ASP A 92 13.81 14.65 -7.14
N GLY A 93 13.33 14.76 -8.39
CA GLY A 93 13.82 15.70 -9.40
C GLY A 93 12.71 16.61 -9.91
N PHE A 94 12.82 17.03 -11.17
CA PHE A 94 11.74 17.75 -11.86
C PHE A 94 10.46 16.92 -11.91
N ILE A 95 10.59 15.62 -12.08
CA ILE A 95 9.55 14.61 -11.89
C ILE A 95 10.00 13.75 -10.73
N GLY A 96 9.16 13.63 -9.69
CA GLY A 96 9.32 12.62 -8.65
C GLY A 96 9.12 11.24 -9.25
N SER A 97 9.98 10.28 -8.93
CA SER A 97 9.85 8.91 -9.42
C SER A 97 10.34 7.91 -8.38
N TRP A 98 9.70 6.75 -8.33
CA TRP A 98 10.10 5.67 -7.43
C TRP A 98 9.90 4.30 -8.07
N MET A 99 10.66 3.37 -7.59
CA MET A 99 10.52 1.96 -7.89
C MET A 99 10.65 1.15 -6.59
N GLU A 100 9.74 0.24 -6.37
CA GLU A 100 9.81 -0.73 -5.28
C GLU A 100 9.71 -2.13 -5.87
N SER A 101 10.55 -3.03 -5.39
CA SER A 101 10.49 -4.43 -5.79
C SER A 101 10.65 -5.34 -4.59
N ALA A 102 9.93 -6.45 -4.59
CA ALA A 102 10.04 -7.49 -3.60
C ALA A 102 10.04 -8.87 -4.27
N LEU A 103 11.03 -9.68 -3.89
CA LEU A 103 11.11 -11.09 -4.22
C LEU A 103 10.89 -11.89 -2.94
N ILE A 104 9.88 -12.74 -2.93
CA ILE A 104 9.55 -13.61 -1.82
C ILE A 104 9.71 -15.04 -2.29
N THR A 105 10.67 -15.75 -1.71
CA THR A 105 11.01 -17.12 -2.09
C THR A 105 10.66 -18.07 -0.96
N SER A 106 9.87 -19.07 -1.26
CA SER A 106 9.53 -20.17 -0.36
C SER A 106 9.73 -21.52 -1.04
N ARG A 107 9.53 -22.61 -0.31
CA ARG A 107 9.67 -23.95 -0.87
C ARG A 107 8.69 -24.23 -2.01
N HIS A 108 7.47 -23.67 -1.94
CA HIS A 108 6.39 -23.99 -2.86
C HIS A 108 5.96 -22.81 -3.74
N SER A 109 6.42 -21.61 -3.45
CA SER A 109 5.99 -20.41 -4.18
C SER A 109 7.10 -19.37 -4.24
N ASP A 110 7.28 -18.80 -5.41
CA ASP A 110 8.08 -17.60 -5.63
C ASP A 110 7.15 -16.48 -6.10
N ILE A 111 7.17 -15.35 -5.39
CA ILE A 111 6.36 -14.20 -5.69
C ILE A 111 7.27 -13.02 -5.95
N THR A 112 7.13 -12.40 -7.10
CA THR A 112 7.82 -11.15 -7.46
C THR A 112 6.78 -10.04 -7.55
N MET A 113 7.04 -8.93 -6.86
CA MET A 113 6.24 -7.72 -6.95
C MET A 113 7.12 -6.57 -7.38
N ILE A 114 6.67 -5.77 -8.33
CA ILE A 114 7.38 -4.57 -8.78
C ILE A 114 6.34 -3.46 -8.88
N THR A 115 6.63 -2.34 -8.23
CA THR A 115 5.85 -1.12 -8.32
C THR A 115 6.72 -0.01 -8.88
N ILE A 116 6.21 0.72 -9.86
CA ILE A 116 6.88 1.89 -10.45
C ILE A 116 5.88 3.03 -10.41
N GLY A 117 6.31 4.18 -9.94
CA GLY A 117 5.48 5.36 -9.87
C GLY A 117 6.22 6.63 -10.25
N ALA A 118 5.44 7.63 -10.60
CA ALA A 118 5.92 8.98 -10.85
C ALA A 118 4.87 10.01 -10.44
N ASP A 119 5.32 11.18 -10.01
CA ASP A 119 4.49 12.32 -9.73
C ASP A 119 5.05 13.61 -10.32
N TYR A 120 4.14 14.55 -10.57
CA TYR A 120 4.48 15.87 -11.02
C TYR A 120 3.41 16.90 -10.62
N THR A 121 3.85 18.06 -10.18
CA THR A 121 2.94 19.18 -9.88
C THR A 121 2.94 20.18 -11.02
N LEU A 122 1.86 20.22 -11.79
CA LEU A 122 1.65 21.22 -12.85
C LEU A 122 1.36 22.59 -12.22
N PRO A 123 1.88 23.69 -12.79
CA PRO A 123 1.64 25.06 -12.30
C PRO A 123 0.25 25.58 -12.75
N ILE A 124 -0.80 24.83 -12.42
CA ILE A 124 -2.19 25.16 -12.73
C ILE A 124 -2.89 25.49 -11.42
N SER A 125 -3.50 26.69 -11.33
CA SER A 125 -4.12 27.20 -10.09
C SER A 125 -3.11 27.19 -8.93
N ASN A 126 -3.40 26.51 -7.83
CA ASN A 126 -2.53 26.36 -6.67
C ASN A 126 -1.64 25.11 -6.74
N GLY A 127 -1.44 24.56 -7.92
CA GLY A 127 -0.66 23.36 -8.20
C GLY A 127 -1.56 22.13 -8.39
N LEU A 128 -1.64 21.63 -9.63
CA LEU A 128 -2.30 20.36 -9.93
C LEU A 128 -1.28 19.23 -9.78
N LEU A 129 -1.38 18.46 -8.68
CA LEU A 129 -0.60 17.24 -8.50
C LEU A 129 -1.19 16.13 -9.37
N ILE A 130 -0.35 15.51 -10.18
CA ILE A 130 -0.65 14.29 -10.94
C ILE A 130 0.31 13.21 -10.46
N MET A 131 -0.21 12.03 -10.18
CA MET A 131 0.55 10.86 -9.77
C MET A 131 0.05 9.63 -10.52
N THR A 132 0.97 8.77 -10.92
CA THR A 132 0.64 7.46 -11.49
C THR A 132 1.54 6.40 -10.88
N GLU A 133 0.98 5.22 -10.65
CA GLU A 133 1.69 4.07 -10.11
C GLU A 133 1.19 2.81 -10.80
N SER A 134 2.11 1.94 -11.20
CA SER A 134 1.79 0.63 -11.76
C SER A 134 2.47 -0.45 -10.93
N MET A 135 1.69 -1.44 -10.49
CA MET A 135 2.15 -2.60 -9.74
C MET A 135 1.98 -3.86 -10.59
N PHE A 136 3.04 -4.64 -10.69
CA PHE A 136 3.08 -5.93 -11.33
C PHE A 136 3.37 -7.00 -10.29
N ILE A 137 2.58 -8.08 -10.28
CA ILE A 137 2.71 -9.22 -9.37
C ILE A 137 2.83 -10.47 -10.22
N LYS A 138 3.96 -11.18 -10.07
CA LYS A 138 4.18 -12.49 -10.65
C LYS A 138 4.21 -13.53 -9.56
N ASN A 139 3.37 -14.57 -9.69
CA ASN A 139 3.31 -15.69 -8.77
C ASN A 139 3.48 -16.98 -9.56
N ARG A 140 4.41 -17.84 -9.13
CA ARG A 140 4.67 -19.13 -9.81
C ARG A 140 3.45 -20.02 -9.94
N ASN A 141 2.47 -19.89 -9.01
CA ASN A 141 1.32 -20.78 -8.90
C ASN A 141 -0.01 -20.10 -9.23
N ALA A 142 0.00 -18.88 -9.75
CA ALA A 142 -1.19 -18.12 -10.10
C ALA A 142 -0.92 -17.24 -11.33
N ASP A 143 -1.98 -16.73 -11.93
CA ASP A 143 -1.86 -15.80 -13.06
C ASP A 143 -1.15 -14.50 -12.62
N ASP A 144 -0.36 -13.95 -13.52
CA ASP A 144 0.28 -12.66 -13.33
C ASP A 144 -0.79 -11.58 -13.18
N GLN A 145 -0.56 -10.59 -12.32
CA GLN A 145 -1.49 -9.49 -12.06
C GLN A 145 -0.82 -8.16 -12.35
N MET A 146 -1.56 -7.24 -12.93
CA MET A 146 -1.11 -5.88 -13.16
C MET A 146 -2.20 -4.89 -12.77
N PHE A 147 -1.83 -3.90 -11.96
CA PHE A 147 -2.69 -2.80 -11.54
C PHE A 147 -2.03 -1.48 -11.90
N THR A 148 -2.82 -0.51 -12.33
CA THR A 148 -2.34 0.86 -12.52
C THR A 148 -3.28 1.81 -11.80
N ALA A 149 -2.73 2.68 -10.96
CA ALA A 149 -3.45 3.76 -10.31
C ALA A 149 -3.03 5.10 -10.91
N PHE A 150 -4.00 5.98 -11.07
CA PHE A 150 -3.81 7.37 -11.44
C PHE A 150 -4.50 8.26 -10.43
N MET A 151 -3.85 9.32 -9.97
CA MET A 151 -4.40 10.32 -9.09
C MET A 151 -4.15 11.72 -9.64
N ALA A 152 -5.17 12.56 -9.54
CA ALA A 152 -5.06 14.01 -9.77
C ALA A 152 -5.65 14.75 -8.58
N MET A 153 -4.93 15.72 -8.02
CA MET A 153 -5.38 16.53 -6.91
C MET A 153 -5.18 18.01 -7.22
N LEU A 154 -6.25 18.79 -7.12
CA LEU A 154 -6.24 20.23 -7.41
C LEU A 154 -6.81 21.00 -6.22
N PRO A 155 -5.98 21.78 -5.49
CA PRO A 155 -6.45 22.80 -4.58
C PRO A 155 -7.09 23.98 -5.34
N LEU A 156 -8.30 24.37 -4.95
CA LEU A 156 -9.05 25.49 -5.53
C LEU A 156 -9.15 26.60 -4.47
N GLY A 157 -8.15 27.47 -4.45
CA GLY A 157 -7.99 28.49 -3.41
C GLY A 157 -7.60 27.87 -2.06
N MET A 158 -8.00 28.52 -0.94
CA MET A 158 -7.62 28.09 0.42
C MET A 158 -8.62 27.12 1.06
N VAL A 159 -9.82 27.05 0.55
CA VAL A 159 -10.94 26.35 1.21
C VAL A 159 -11.30 25.07 0.47
N HIS A 160 -11.25 25.07 -0.85
CA HIS A 160 -11.71 23.93 -1.65
C HIS A 160 -10.56 23.08 -2.16
N SER A 161 -10.79 21.78 -2.25
CA SER A 161 -9.90 20.86 -2.96
C SER A 161 -10.70 19.80 -3.71
N THR A 162 -10.16 19.36 -4.83
CA THR A 162 -10.70 18.23 -5.60
C THR A 162 -9.65 17.15 -5.73
N MET A 163 -10.08 15.91 -5.73
CA MET A 163 -9.22 14.75 -5.94
C MET A 163 -9.97 13.74 -6.81
N PHE A 164 -9.26 13.23 -7.80
CA PHE A 164 -9.72 12.13 -8.64
C PHE A 164 -8.72 10.99 -8.54
N ILE A 165 -9.21 9.77 -8.39
CA ILE A 165 -8.42 8.54 -8.43
C ILE A 165 -9.10 7.59 -9.41
N ALA A 166 -8.32 6.97 -10.29
CA ALA A 166 -8.74 5.84 -11.10
C ALA A 166 -7.77 4.68 -10.89
N GLN A 167 -8.27 3.47 -10.75
CA GLN A 167 -7.50 2.25 -10.64
C GLN A 167 -7.97 1.26 -11.70
N PHE A 168 -7.01 0.69 -12.42
CA PHE A 168 -7.22 -0.28 -13.48
C PHE A 168 -6.66 -1.62 -13.02
N ASP A 169 -7.49 -2.64 -13.07
CA ASP A 169 -7.12 -4.04 -12.97
C ASP A 169 -7.10 -4.61 -14.39
N TRP A 170 -5.89 -4.86 -14.90
CA TRP A 170 -5.69 -5.23 -16.30
C TRP A 170 -6.06 -6.69 -16.59
N GLN A 171 -6.02 -7.59 -15.60
CA GLN A 171 -6.42 -8.99 -15.77
C GLN A 171 -7.91 -9.15 -15.83
N GLU A 172 -8.59 -8.43 -14.97
CA GLU A 172 -10.04 -8.54 -14.82
C GLU A 172 -10.81 -7.56 -15.71
N ASP A 173 -10.07 -6.70 -16.46
CA ASP A 173 -10.61 -5.60 -17.27
C ASP A 173 -11.58 -4.72 -16.46
N ARG A 174 -11.11 -4.28 -15.27
CA ARG A 174 -11.93 -3.56 -14.30
C ARG A 174 -11.37 -2.19 -14.01
N VAL A 175 -12.28 -1.23 -13.94
CA VAL A 175 -11.95 0.16 -13.60
C VAL A 175 -12.71 0.56 -12.35
N TYR A 176 -11.96 1.09 -11.39
CA TYR A 176 -12.50 1.73 -10.19
C TYR A 176 -12.21 3.21 -10.30
N SER A 177 -13.18 4.06 -10.06
CA SER A 177 -12.98 5.50 -10.06
C SER A 177 -13.59 6.15 -8.81
N TYR A 178 -12.93 7.19 -8.36
CA TYR A 178 -13.29 7.92 -7.16
C TYR A 178 -13.03 9.40 -7.39
N PHE A 179 -14.03 10.22 -7.13
CA PHE A 179 -13.91 11.66 -7.13
C PHE A 179 -14.34 12.22 -5.78
N ARG A 180 -13.54 13.08 -5.21
CA ARG A 180 -13.85 13.81 -3.99
C ARG A 180 -13.71 15.30 -4.21
N TRP A 181 -14.73 16.05 -3.83
CA TRP A 181 -14.65 17.46 -3.56
C TRP A 181 -14.75 17.70 -2.05
N SER A 182 -13.90 18.57 -1.51
CA SER A 182 -13.95 18.97 -0.12
C SER A 182 -13.86 20.48 0.02
N ALA A 183 -14.58 21.04 1.01
CA ALA A 183 -14.48 22.42 1.43
C ALA A 183 -14.26 22.45 2.94
N THR A 184 -13.13 23.05 3.38
CA THR A 184 -12.75 23.12 4.80
C THR A 184 -12.78 24.54 5.28
N TYR A 185 -13.65 24.81 6.27
CA TYR A 185 -13.80 26.07 6.97
C TYR A 185 -13.32 25.89 8.42
N ASP A 186 -13.21 26.99 9.16
CA ASP A 186 -12.67 26.96 10.53
C ASP A 186 -13.41 25.98 11.46
N LYS A 187 -14.75 25.96 11.36
CA LYS A 187 -15.59 25.17 12.27
C LYS A 187 -16.26 23.96 11.62
N PHE A 188 -16.23 23.85 10.32
CA PHE A 188 -16.87 22.72 9.64
C PHE A 188 -16.18 22.37 8.33
N SER A 189 -16.37 21.15 7.89
CA SER A 189 -15.99 20.72 6.55
C SER A 189 -17.12 20.00 5.83
N LEU A 190 -17.17 20.20 4.53
CA LEU A 190 -18.10 19.54 3.61
C LEU A 190 -17.30 18.62 2.71
N ASN A 191 -17.80 17.40 2.49
CA ASN A 191 -17.20 16.47 1.54
C ASN A 191 -18.30 15.86 0.68
N LEU A 192 -18.07 15.86 -0.63
CA LEU A 192 -18.86 15.14 -1.62
C LEU A 192 -17.96 14.08 -2.26
N LEU A 193 -18.40 12.84 -2.18
CA LEU A 193 -17.74 11.70 -2.81
C LEU A 193 -18.63 11.11 -3.89
N LEU A 194 -18.02 10.86 -5.03
CA LEU A 194 -18.62 10.07 -6.12
C LEU A 194 -17.69 8.89 -6.37
N SER A 195 -18.22 7.69 -6.37
CA SER A 195 -17.44 6.48 -6.63
C SER A 195 -18.14 5.60 -7.65
N GLN A 196 -17.34 4.96 -8.48
CA GLN A 196 -17.79 3.94 -9.42
C GLN A 196 -16.89 2.72 -9.29
N SER A 197 -17.48 1.58 -9.03
CA SER A 197 -16.82 0.29 -8.95
C SER A 197 -17.51 -0.70 -9.86
N PRO A 198 -16.79 -1.65 -10.47
CA PRO A 198 -17.41 -2.69 -11.29
C PRO A 198 -18.35 -3.55 -10.44
N LYS A 199 -19.29 -4.22 -11.10
CA LYS A 199 -20.18 -5.16 -10.44
C LYS A 199 -19.37 -6.27 -9.76
N ARG A 200 -19.80 -6.70 -8.57
CA ARG A 200 -19.18 -7.79 -7.83
C ARG A 200 -19.25 -9.08 -8.66
N LYS A 201 -18.11 -9.74 -8.86
CA LYS A 201 -18.14 -11.14 -9.33
C LYS A 201 -18.67 -12.01 -8.19
N GLU A 202 -19.58 -12.92 -8.49
CA GLU A 202 -19.97 -13.97 -7.57
C GLU A 202 -18.79 -14.94 -7.46
N TYR A 203 -18.00 -14.78 -6.40
CA TYR A 203 -17.07 -15.84 -6.04
C TYR A 203 -17.87 -16.97 -5.44
N GLY A 204 -17.60 -18.22 -5.86
CA GLY A 204 -18.25 -19.43 -5.34
C GLY A 204 -17.97 -19.74 -3.86
N LEU A 205 -17.58 -18.75 -3.07
CA LEU A 205 -17.40 -18.82 -1.64
C LEU A 205 -18.70 -18.42 -0.92
N PRO A 206 -19.05 -19.04 0.22
CA PRO A 206 -20.24 -18.69 0.97
C PRO A 206 -20.23 -17.20 1.32
N VAL A 207 -21.26 -16.49 0.90
CA VAL A 207 -21.43 -15.03 1.04
C VAL A 207 -21.41 -14.56 2.51
N GLU A 208 -21.55 -15.49 3.45
CA GLU A 208 -21.56 -15.23 4.89
C GLU A 208 -20.20 -14.87 5.48
N ALA A 209 -19.11 -15.19 4.78
CA ALA A 209 -17.74 -14.93 5.25
C ALA A 209 -17.23 -13.50 4.97
N PHE A 210 -17.94 -12.69 4.18
CA PHE A 210 -17.51 -11.33 3.85
C PHE A 210 -18.41 -10.30 4.54
N PRO A 211 -17.82 -9.24 5.14
CA PRO A 211 -18.62 -8.15 5.66
C PRO A 211 -19.47 -7.59 4.51
N LYS A 212 -20.76 -7.47 4.71
CA LYS A 212 -21.72 -6.83 3.79
C LYS A 212 -21.46 -5.32 3.74
N SER A 213 -20.22 -4.92 3.44
CA SER A 213 -19.90 -3.53 3.17
C SER A 213 -20.48 -3.16 1.82
N VAL A 214 -21.46 -2.27 1.83
CA VAL A 214 -22.05 -1.69 0.61
C VAL A 214 -21.06 -0.75 -0.08
N ALA A 215 -20.00 -0.33 0.62
CA ALA A 215 -18.94 0.51 0.06
C ALA A 215 -18.05 -0.31 -0.88
N GLY A 216 -17.97 0.10 -2.14
CA GLY A 216 -17.02 -0.45 -3.11
C GLY A 216 -17.65 -1.24 -4.27
N PHE A 217 -18.98 -1.26 -4.43
CA PHE A 217 -19.64 -1.92 -5.55
C PHE A 217 -20.71 -1.06 -6.20
N GLY A 218 -20.60 -0.86 -7.52
CA GLY A 218 -21.52 -0.02 -8.28
C GLY A 218 -21.19 1.47 -8.15
N THR A 219 -22.19 2.30 -8.40
CA THR A 219 -22.07 3.76 -8.29
C THR A 219 -22.49 4.19 -6.89
N GLY A 220 -21.64 4.95 -6.22
CA GLY A 220 -21.88 5.50 -4.89
C GLY A 220 -21.81 7.02 -4.89
N ILE A 221 -22.70 7.64 -4.12
CA ILE A 221 -22.67 9.07 -3.80
C ILE A 221 -22.73 9.21 -2.29
N GLN A 222 -21.78 9.92 -1.70
CA GLN A 222 -21.75 10.18 -0.27
C GLN A 222 -21.54 11.68 -0.03
N PHE A 223 -22.37 12.24 0.83
CA PHE A 223 -22.20 13.58 1.36
C PHE A 223 -21.88 13.50 2.85
N MET A 224 -20.85 14.23 3.30
CA MET A 224 -20.44 14.25 4.67
C MET A 224 -20.26 15.69 5.14
N PHE A 225 -20.90 16.02 6.26
CA PHE A 225 -20.72 17.26 6.99
C PHE A 225 -20.03 16.93 8.32
N ILE A 226 -18.90 17.60 8.60
CA ILE A 226 -18.15 17.43 9.85
C ILE A 226 -18.11 18.79 10.54
N TYR A 227 -18.59 18.85 11.77
CA TYR A 227 -18.51 20.04 12.62
C TYR A 227 -17.44 19.85 13.69
N ASN A 228 -16.51 20.79 13.76
CA ASN A 228 -15.45 20.82 14.78
C ASN A 228 -15.80 21.90 15.83
N HIS A 229 -15.94 21.51 17.04
CA HIS A 229 -16.30 22.38 18.18
C HIS A 229 -15.12 22.54 19.15
#